data_bf5f2674427fc96f99efced45acddf99
#
_entry.id   bf5f2674427fc96f99efced45acddf99
#
_cell.length_a   1.000
_cell.length_b   1.000
_cell.length_c   1.000
_cell.angle_alpha   90.00
_cell.angle_beta   90.00
_cell.angle_gamma   90.00
#
_symmetry.space_group_name_H-M   'P 1'
#
loop_
_entity.id
_entity.type
_entity.pdbx_description
1 polymer ?
#
loop_
_entity_poly.entity_id
_entity_poly.type
_entity_poly.pdbx_seq_one_letter_code
_entity_poly.pdbx_strand_id
1 'polypeptide(L)'
;NGPARLAAMNMLLHGMGSANGPSPIDVKDGLTADPGKRYSVVLANPPFGTKASNTFIGADGKVAKGDLEIVRDDFWVTTSNKQLNFVQHIKTILDINGRAAVVLPDNVLFEGGAGEKIRKRLLKEFNVHTLLRLPTGIFYAGGVKANVVFFYKKPASDTPWTKGVWVYDLR
;
A
#
# COMPACT_ATOMS: atom_id res chain seq x y z
N ASN A 1 -3.02 22.69 4.12
CA ASN A 1 -3.40 21.46 3.48
C ASN A 1 -4.73 20.96 4.08
N GLY A 2 -5.85 21.05 3.32
CA GLY A 2 -7.20 20.71 3.78
C GLY A 2 -7.33 19.26 4.25
N PRO A 3 -6.92 18.25 3.46
CA PRO A 3 -7.01 16.85 3.87
C PRO A 3 -6.26 16.52 5.16
N ALA A 4 -5.08 17.10 5.38
CA ALA A 4 -4.31 16.85 6.60
C ALA A 4 -5.02 17.42 7.84
N ARG A 5 -5.67 18.57 7.71
CA ARG A 5 -6.46 19.16 8.81
C ARG A 5 -7.67 18.29 9.15
N LEU A 6 -8.39 17.81 8.14
CA LEU A 6 -9.52 16.88 8.35
C LEU A 6 -9.06 15.58 9.01
N ALA A 7 -7.94 15.02 8.56
CA ALA A 7 -7.37 13.83 9.17
C ALA A 7 -6.99 14.06 10.63
N ALA A 8 -6.32 15.18 10.96
CA ALA A 8 -5.96 15.53 12.33
C ALA A 8 -7.19 15.72 13.23
N MET A 9 -8.22 16.40 12.73
CA MET A 9 -9.48 16.57 13.46
C MET A 9 -10.17 15.22 13.70
N ASN A 10 -10.21 14.35 12.71
CA ASN A 10 -10.79 13.03 12.84
C ASN A 10 -10.05 12.18 13.89
N MET A 11 -8.70 12.19 13.86
CA MET A 11 -7.87 11.51 14.86
C MET A 11 -8.19 12.02 16.27
N LEU A 12 -8.26 13.35 16.44
CA LEU A 12 -8.57 13.97 17.73
C LEU A 12 -9.95 13.55 18.26
N LEU A 13 -10.98 13.51 17.41
CA LEU A 13 -12.33 13.05 17.76
C LEU A 13 -12.35 11.58 18.18
N HIS A 14 -11.40 10.78 17.72
CA HIS A 14 -11.23 9.38 18.12
C HIS A 14 -10.24 9.20 19.31
N GLY A 15 -9.89 10.29 19.99
CA GLY A 15 -9.00 10.24 21.16
C GLY A 15 -7.53 10.00 20.82
N MET A 16 -7.15 10.17 19.55
CA MET A 16 -5.77 10.04 19.09
C MET A 16 -5.13 11.43 18.90
N GLY A 17 -4.10 11.72 19.69
CA GLY A 17 -3.45 13.02 19.73
C GLY A 17 -4.00 13.94 20.84
N SER A 18 -3.56 15.18 20.84
CA SER A 18 -3.96 16.22 21.78
C SER A 18 -4.14 17.54 21.05
N ALA A 19 -5.10 18.36 21.49
CA ALA A 19 -5.35 19.69 20.93
C ALA A 19 -4.13 20.62 21.04
N ASN A 20 -3.31 20.44 22.08
CA ASN A 20 -2.11 21.23 22.34
C ASN A 20 -0.79 20.47 22.07
N GLY A 21 -0.88 19.24 21.52
CA GLY A 21 0.27 18.39 21.22
C GLY A 21 0.65 18.41 19.74
N PRO A 22 1.72 17.69 19.37
CA PRO A 22 2.09 17.54 17.96
C PRO A 22 1.01 16.78 17.20
N SER A 23 0.80 17.16 15.94
CA SER A 23 -0.15 16.48 15.07
C SER A 23 0.29 15.02 14.87
N PRO A 24 -0.64 14.04 15.00
CA PRO A 24 -0.35 12.65 14.66
C PRO A 24 -0.24 12.42 13.13
N ILE A 25 -0.53 13.46 12.33
CA ILE A 25 -0.50 13.40 10.87
C ILE A 25 0.84 13.88 10.33
N ASP A 26 1.55 12.99 9.68
CA ASP A 26 2.79 13.27 8.96
C ASP A 26 2.46 13.56 7.49
N VAL A 27 2.63 14.81 7.06
CA VAL A 27 2.24 15.28 5.71
C VAL A 27 3.43 15.18 4.77
N LYS A 28 3.53 14.05 4.09
CA LYS A 28 4.57 13.78 3.08
C LYS A 28 4.11 12.74 2.06
N ASP A 29 4.82 12.64 0.95
CA ASP A 29 4.65 11.50 0.04
C ASP A 29 5.33 10.26 0.64
N GLY A 30 4.51 9.28 1.05
CA GLY A 30 4.98 8.04 1.67
C GLY A 30 5.82 7.16 0.75
N LEU A 31 5.78 7.37 -0.56
CA LEU A 31 6.54 6.57 -1.51
C LEU A 31 7.94 7.12 -1.80
N THR A 32 8.25 8.35 -1.38
CA THR A 32 9.52 9.00 -1.71
C THR A 32 10.72 8.33 -1.05
N ALA A 33 10.58 7.91 0.22
CA ALA A 33 11.66 7.30 1.00
C ALA A 33 11.13 6.39 2.12
N ASP A 34 12.02 5.56 2.68
CA ASP A 34 11.75 4.89 3.96
C ASP A 34 11.68 5.95 5.08
N PRO A 35 10.56 6.02 5.82
CA PRO A 35 10.41 6.99 6.91
C PRO A 35 11.28 6.67 8.14
N GLY A 36 12.00 5.55 8.16
CA GLY A 36 12.79 5.09 9.30
C GLY A 36 11.96 4.61 10.51
N LYS A 37 10.63 4.70 10.41
CA LYS A 37 9.70 4.28 11.47
C LYS A 37 9.11 2.90 11.17
N ARG A 38 8.86 2.12 12.22
CA ARG A 38 8.21 0.80 12.12
C ARG A 38 6.99 0.77 13.02
N TYR A 39 5.98 0.01 12.59
CA TYR A 39 4.68 -0.05 13.25
C TYR A 39 4.27 -1.51 13.46
N SER A 40 3.73 -1.81 14.62
CA SER A 40 3.17 -3.13 14.95
C SER A 40 1.85 -3.41 14.24
N VAL A 41 1.09 -2.37 13.88
CA VAL A 41 -0.18 -2.48 13.14
C VAL A 41 -0.21 -1.45 12.01
N VAL A 42 -0.55 -1.91 10.81
CA VAL A 42 -0.76 -1.04 9.64
C VAL A 42 -2.14 -1.32 9.05
N LEU A 43 -2.98 -0.30 9.00
CA LEU A 43 -4.25 -0.30 8.28
C LEU A 43 -4.13 0.68 7.12
N ALA A 44 -4.34 0.22 5.89
CA ALA A 44 -4.14 1.05 4.73
C ALA A 44 -5.22 0.84 3.66
N ASN A 45 -5.69 1.95 3.12
CA ASN A 45 -6.48 2.00 1.89
C ASN A 45 -5.75 2.91 0.88
N PRO A 46 -4.74 2.37 0.17
CA PRO A 46 -3.98 3.14 -0.80
C PRO A 46 -4.86 3.65 -1.95
N PRO A 47 -4.51 4.77 -2.59
CA PRO A 47 -5.28 5.31 -3.71
C PRO A 47 -5.33 4.31 -4.88
N PHE A 48 -6.52 4.14 -5.47
CA PHE A 48 -6.75 3.27 -6.62
C PHE A 48 -6.29 3.95 -7.92
N GLY A 49 -4.99 4.05 -8.12
CA GLY A 49 -4.40 4.58 -9.35
C GLY A 49 -3.24 3.70 -9.79
N THR A 50 -3.22 3.31 -11.05
CA THR A 50 -2.24 2.34 -11.53
C THR A 50 -0.87 2.93 -11.81
N LYS A 51 -0.78 4.19 -12.26
CA LYS A 51 0.49 4.77 -12.72
C LYS A 51 0.83 6.08 -12.02
N ALA A 52 2.09 6.21 -11.62
CA ALA A 52 2.71 7.50 -11.40
C ALA A 52 3.15 8.04 -12.77
N SER A 53 2.77 9.25 -13.12
CA SER A 53 3.24 9.90 -14.35
C SER A 53 3.73 11.30 -14.05
N ASN A 54 4.88 11.65 -14.63
CA ASN A 54 5.33 13.02 -14.72
C ASN A 54 5.00 13.58 -16.11
N THR A 55 4.62 14.84 -16.15
CA THR A 55 4.44 15.57 -17.39
C THR A 55 5.72 16.36 -17.64
N PHE A 56 6.40 16.13 -18.75
CA PHE A 56 7.55 16.95 -19.16
C PHE A 56 7.23 17.63 -20.49
N ILE A 57 7.85 18.77 -20.69
CA ILE A 57 7.88 19.43 -22.00
C ILE A 57 9.14 18.91 -22.69
N GLY A 58 8.99 18.16 -23.76
CA GLY A 58 10.10 17.69 -24.58
C GLY A 58 10.86 18.87 -25.24
N ALA A 59 12.05 18.59 -25.74
CA ALA A 59 12.85 19.59 -26.46
C ALA A 59 12.13 20.12 -27.73
N ASP A 60 11.12 19.39 -28.22
CA ASP A 60 10.23 19.75 -29.32
C ASP A 60 9.03 20.59 -28.89
N GLY A 61 8.94 21.00 -27.63
CA GLY A 61 7.83 21.77 -27.05
C GLY A 61 6.54 20.97 -26.83
N LYS A 62 6.54 19.67 -27.09
CA LYS A 62 5.38 18.82 -26.86
C LYS A 62 5.32 18.30 -25.43
N VAL A 63 4.12 18.23 -24.90
CA VAL A 63 3.86 17.67 -23.57
C VAL A 63 3.89 16.14 -23.67
N ALA A 64 4.90 15.52 -23.07
CA ALA A 64 5.01 14.09 -22.94
C ALA A 64 4.72 13.66 -21.50
N LYS A 65 3.99 12.54 -21.33
CA LYS A 65 3.81 11.87 -20.06
C LYS A 65 4.73 10.66 -20.02
N GLY A 66 5.66 10.62 -19.07
CA GLY A 66 6.46 9.44 -18.79
C GLY A 66 5.98 8.73 -17.54
N ASP A 67 6.00 7.40 -17.55
CA ASP A 67 5.76 6.61 -16.36
C ASP A 67 6.89 6.87 -15.36
N LEU A 68 6.56 7.31 -14.16
CA LEU A 68 7.53 7.53 -13.09
C LEU A 68 7.73 6.23 -12.32
N GLU A 69 8.85 5.56 -12.55
CA GLU A 69 9.24 4.42 -11.73
C GLU A 69 9.78 4.89 -10.38
N ILE A 70 9.36 4.22 -9.31
CA ILE A 70 9.88 4.48 -7.98
C ILE A 70 11.01 3.51 -7.69
N VAL A 71 12.22 4.05 -7.58
CA VAL A 71 13.43 3.31 -7.23
C VAL A 71 13.73 3.55 -5.76
N ARG A 72 13.72 2.47 -4.97
CA ARG A 72 14.07 2.49 -3.54
C ARG A 72 14.80 1.21 -3.19
N ASP A 73 15.88 1.32 -2.42
CA ASP A 73 16.70 0.16 -2.02
C ASP A 73 15.96 -0.84 -1.14
N ASP A 74 14.97 -0.35 -0.39
CA ASP A 74 14.12 -1.20 0.44
C ASP A 74 12.97 -1.88 -0.32
N PHE A 75 12.76 -1.56 -1.61
CA PHE A 75 11.73 -2.19 -2.42
C PHE A 75 12.27 -3.45 -3.10
N TRP A 76 11.40 -4.43 -3.29
CA TRP A 76 11.76 -5.68 -3.98
C TRP A 76 11.88 -5.51 -5.50
N VAL A 77 11.10 -4.59 -6.07
CA VAL A 77 10.99 -4.38 -7.52
C VAL A 77 10.74 -2.90 -7.81
N THR A 78 11.45 -2.37 -8.79
CA THR A 78 11.16 -1.05 -9.36
C THR A 78 9.94 -1.15 -10.27
N THR A 79 8.95 -0.27 -10.07
CA THR A 79 7.73 -0.22 -10.88
C THR A 79 7.09 1.16 -10.82
N SER A 80 6.39 1.55 -11.88
CA SER A 80 5.54 2.74 -11.91
C SER A 80 4.15 2.51 -11.31
N ASN A 81 3.77 1.26 -11.01
CA ASN A 81 2.47 0.93 -10.43
C ASN A 81 2.41 1.36 -8.95
N LYS A 82 1.65 2.43 -8.68
CA LYS A 82 1.51 2.98 -7.33
C LYS A 82 0.97 1.98 -6.30
N GLN A 83 0.04 1.15 -6.69
CA GLN A 83 -0.59 0.16 -5.78
C GLN A 83 0.45 -0.88 -5.33
N LEU A 84 1.27 -1.37 -6.25
CA LEU A 84 2.37 -2.27 -5.95
C LEU A 84 3.44 -1.59 -5.09
N ASN A 85 3.72 -0.31 -5.33
CA ASN A 85 4.66 0.47 -4.51
C ASN A 85 4.14 0.68 -3.09
N PHE A 86 2.83 0.86 -2.90
CA PHE A 86 2.25 0.92 -1.56
C PHE A 86 2.35 -0.43 -0.82
N VAL A 87 2.18 -1.55 -1.49
CA VAL A 87 2.40 -2.88 -0.87
C VAL A 87 3.85 -3.00 -0.38
N GLN A 88 4.82 -2.58 -1.19
CA GLN A 88 6.23 -2.60 -0.82
C GLN A 88 6.54 -1.60 0.33
N HIS A 89 5.93 -0.42 0.30
CA HIS A 89 6.07 0.54 1.38
C HIS A 89 5.51 0.00 2.71
N ILE A 90 4.33 -0.62 2.68
CA ILE A 90 3.74 -1.26 3.87
C ILE A 90 4.66 -2.37 4.42
N LYS A 91 5.24 -3.18 3.54
CA LYS A 91 6.27 -4.17 3.91
C LYS A 91 7.44 -3.52 4.66
N THR A 92 7.88 -2.35 4.22
CA THR A 92 9.00 -1.64 4.85
C THR A 92 8.62 -1.13 6.23
N ILE A 93 7.49 -0.44 6.37
CA ILE A 93 7.08 0.19 7.62
C ILE A 93 6.50 -0.77 8.66
N LEU A 94 6.15 -2.00 8.28
CA LEU A 94 5.65 -3.00 9.21
C LEU A 94 6.80 -3.60 10.02
N ASP A 95 6.65 -3.64 11.32
CA ASP A 95 7.62 -4.27 12.23
C ASP A 95 7.59 -5.80 12.13
N ILE A 96 8.65 -6.47 12.58
CA ILE A 96 8.67 -7.94 12.70
C ILE A 96 7.58 -8.37 13.69
N ASN A 97 6.81 -9.38 13.32
CA ASN A 97 5.58 -9.82 13.98
C ASN A 97 4.43 -8.79 13.96
N GLY A 98 4.61 -7.65 13.30
CA GLY A 98 3.54 -6.71 13.03
C GLY A 98 2.51 -7.28 12.05
N ARG A 99 1.31 -6.71 12.09
CA ARG A 99 0.16 -7.13 11.27
C ARG A 99 -0.35 -5.99 10.40
N ALA A 100 -0.78 -6.34 9.20
CA ALA A 100 -1.37 -5.37 8.27
C ALA A 100 -2.70 -5.86 7.72
N ALA A 101 -3.60 -4.90 7.47
CA ALA A 101 -4.79 -5.08 6.64
C ALA A 101 -4.78 -3.99 5.56
N VAL A 102 -4.77 -4.41 4.29
CA VAL A 102 -4.56 -3.51 3.16
C VAL A 102 -5.65 -3.71 2.13
N VAL A 103 -6.34 -2.63 1.77
CA VAL A 103 -7.31 -2.63 0.67
C VAL A 103 -6.56 -2.57 -0.64
N LEU A 104 -6.77 -3.56 -1.50
CA LEU A 104 -6.13 -3.66 -2.81
C LEU A 104 -7.16 -4.01 -3.89
N PRO A 105 -7.10 -3.37 -5.05
CA PRO A 105 -7.97 -3.73 -6.17
C PRO A 105 -7.54 -5.08 -6.79
N ASP A 106 -8.48 -5.71 -7.49
CA ASP A 106 -8.29 -7.04 -8.08
C ASP A 106 -7.03 -7.15 -8.95
N ASN A 107 -6.68 -6.12 -9.71
CA ASN A 107 -5.51 -6.16 -10.61
C ASN A 107 -4.20 -6.45 -9.86
N VAL A 108 -4.03 -5.99 -8.63
CA VAL A 108 -2.85 -6.29 -7.81
C VAL A 108 -2.70 -7.79 -7.54
N LEU A 109 -3.81 -8.53 -7.50
CA LEU A 109 -3.81 -9.98 -7.25
C LEU A 109 -3.45 -10.79 -8.50
N PHE A 110 -3.65 -10.24 -9.71
CA PHE A 110 -3.53 -10.98 -10.96
C PHE A 110 -2.48 -10.43 -11.93
N GLU A 111 -2.01 -9.19 -11.74
CA GLU A 111 -1.02 -8.55 -12.60
C GLU A 111 0.27 -9.38 -12.67
N GLY A 112 0.78 -9.60 -13.88
CA GLY A 112 2.04 -10.28 -14.13
C GLY A 112 3.27 -9.40 -13.83
N GLY A 113 4.44 -9.83 -14.24
CA GLY A 113 5.68 -9.05 -14.16
C GLY A 113 6.05 -8.62 -12.74
N ALA A 114 6.05 -7.32 -12.49
CA ALA A 114 6.37 -6.75 -11.17
C ALA A 114 5.38 -7.25 -10.09
N GLY A 115 4.08 -7.32 -10.42
CA GLY A 115 3.05 -7.80 -9.51
C GLY A 115 3.28 -9.26 -9.07
N GLU A 116 3.62 -10.13 -10.00
CA GLU A 116 3.95 -11.53 -9.70
C GLU A 116 5.16 -11.64 -8.76
N LYS A 117 6.23 -10.90 -9.04
CA LYS A 117 7.44 -10.90 -8.21
C LYS A 117 7.15 -10.43 -6.78
N ILE A 118 6.37 -9.37 -6.63
CA ILE A 118 5.98 -8.83 -5.32
C ILE A 118 5.11 -9.83 -4.57
N ARG A 119 4.11 -10.44 -5.21
CA ARG A 119 3.27 -11.48 -4.56
C ARG A 119 4.09 -12.69 -4.12
N LYS A 120 5.01 -13.18 -4.96
CA LYS A 120 5.95 -14.26 -4.59
C LYS A 120 6.73 -13.92 -3.32
N ARG A 121 7.31 -12.72 -3.28
CA ARG A 121 8.06 -12.24 -2.11
C ARG A 121 7.15 -12.11 -0.89
N LEU A 122 5.97 -11.53 -1.05
CA LEU A 122 4.99 -11.37 0.03
C LEU A 122 4.59 -12.72 0.63
N LEU A 123 4.28 -13.73 -0.18
CA LEU A 123 3.92 -15.06 0.29
C LEU A 123 5.10 -15.80 0.94
N LYS A 124 6.34 -15.52 0.53
CA LYS A 124 7.54 -16.13 1.11
C LYS A 124 7.90 -15.50 2.46
N GLU A 125 7.97 -14.18 2.52
CA GLU A 125 8.51 -13.44 3.65
C GLU A 125 7.46 -13.10 4.73
N PHE A 126 6.18 -13.19 4.37
CA PHE A 126 5.04 -12.89 5.26
C PHE A 126 4.09 -14.07 5.36
N ASN A 127 3.36 -14.14 6.46
CA ASN A 127 2.20 -15.01 6.55
C ASN A 127 0.94 -14.25 6.07
N VAL A 128 0.61 -14.40 4.80
CA VAL A 128 -0.65 -13.91 4.23
C VAL A 128 -1.72 -14.94 4.54
N HIS A 129 -2.61 -14.63 5.46
CA HIS A 129 -3.54 -15.63 6.00
C HIS A 129 -4.98 -15.45 5.53
N THR A 130 -5.40 -14.24 5.16
CA THR A 130 -6.79 -13.98 4.79
C THR A 130 -6.90 -13.00 3.62
N LEU A 131 -7.76 -13.32 2.68
CA LEU A 131 -8.21 -12.48 1.59
C LEU A 131 -9.73 -12.30 1.72
N LEU A 132 -10.16 -11.07 2.02
CA LEU A 132 -11.57 -10.71 2.06
C LEU A 132 -11.93 -10.01 0.75
N ARG A 133 -12.78 -10.63 -0.05
CA ARG A 133 -13.29 -10.06 -1.31
C ARG A 133 -14.52 -9.21 -1.03
N LEU A 134 -14.43 -7.93 -1.39
CA LEU A 134 -15.49 -6.97 -1.08
C LEU A 134 -16.53 -6.91 -2.20
N PRO A 135 -17.80 -6.62 -1.87
CA PRO A 135 -18.84 -6.38 -2.87
C PRO A 135 -18.47 -5.20 -3.78
N THR A 136 -18.94 -5.24 -5.01
CA THR A 136 -18.86 -4.08 -5.93
C THR A 136 -19.76 -2.94 -5.42
N GLY A 137 -19.31 -1.70 -5.61
CA GLY A 137 -20.10 -0.52 -5.21
C GLY A 137 -19.83 -0.01 -3.79
N ILE A 138 -18.98 -0.66 -2.99
CA ILE A 138 -18.57 -0.15 -1.68
C ILE A 138 -17.79 1.18 -1.81
N PHE A 139 -16.99 1.31 -2.85
CA PHE A 139 -16.21 2.51 -3.10
C PHE A 139 -16.91 3.45 -4.09
N TYR A 140 -16.73 4.75 -3.86
CA TYR A 140 -17.31 5.81 -4.71
C TYR A 140 -16.86 5.71 -6.19
N ALA A 141 -15.67 5.18 -6.44
CA ALA A 141 -15.20 4.86 -7.79
C ALA A 141 -15.98 3.65 -8.30
N GLY A 142 -17.01 3.90 -9.10
CA GLY A 142 -17.89 2.85 -9.63
C GLY A 142 -17.13 1.76 -10.36
N GLY A 143 -17.50 0.50 -10.12
CA GLY A 143 -16.93 -0.66 -10.82
C GLY A 143 -15.59 -1.19 -10.27
N VAL A 144 -15.00 -0.56 -9.26
CA VAL A 144 -13.78 -1.09 -8.64
C VAL A 144 -14.09 -2.33 -7.81
N LYS A 145 -13.47 -3.45 -8.17
CA LYS A 145 -13.44 -4.66 -7.38
C LYS A 145 -12.23 -4.61 -6.46
N ALA A 146 -12.46 -4.66 -5.17
CA ALA A 146 -11.41 -4.54 -4.17
C ALA A 146 -11.45 -5.71 -3.18
N ASN A 147 -10.31 -5.92 -2.53
CA ASN A 147 -10.11 -6.95 -1.54
C ASN A 147 -9.36 -6.36 -0.36
N VAL A 148 -9.54 -6.94 0.83
CA VAL A 148 -8.66 -6.67 1.97
C VAL A 148 -7.74 -7.87 2.14
N VAL A 149 -6.43 -7.61 2.09
CA VAL A 149 -5.40 -8.62 2.30
C VAL A 149 -4.86 -8.46 3.72
N PHE A 150 -4.90 -9.54 4.50
CA PHE A 150 -4.40 -9.56 5.87
C PHE A 150 -3.12 -10.40 5.94
N PHE A 151 -2.09 -9.84 6.55
CA PHE A 151 -0.81 -10.54 6.69
C PHE A 151 -0.01 -10.12 7.92
N TYR A 152 0.87 -11.01 8.36
CA TYR A 152 1.87 -10.78 9.40
C TYR A 152 3.26 -10.76 8.80
N LYS A 153 4.09 -9.79 9.19
CA LYS A 153 5.51 -9.82 8.88
C LYS A 153 6.20 -10.84 9.78
N LYS A 154 7.02 -11.68 9.19
CA LYS A 154 7.73 -12.74 9.89
C LYS A 154 9.25 -12.53 9.82
N PRO A 155 10.03 -13.12 10.73
CA PRO A 155 11.48 -13.18 10.59
C PRO A 155 11.90 -13.85 9.28
N ALA A 156 13.13 -13.61 8.84
CA ALA A 156 13.70 -14.28 7.68
C ALA A 156 13.63 -15.81 7.83
N SER A 157 13.28 -16.51 6.76
CA SER A 157 13.15 -17.97 6.74
C SER A 157 13.48 -18.50 5.33
N ASP A 158 14.07 -19.67 5.27
CA ASP A 158 14.35 -20.36 4.02
C ASP A 158 13.05 -20.91 3.39
N THR A 159 12.08 -21.25 4.23
CA THR A 159 10.77 -21.74 3.79
C THR A 159 9.71 -20.63 3.79
N PRO A 160 8.75 -20.66 2.85
CA PRO A 160 7.65 -19.70 2.83
C PRO A 160 6.80 -19.77 4.11
N TRP A 161 6.47 -18.58 4.65
CA TRP A 161 5.61 -18.46 5.82
C TRP A 161 4.14 -18.68 5.52
N THR A 162 3.68 -18.26 4.34
CA THR A 162 2.29 -18.51 3.91
C THR A 162 2.14 -19.97 3.50
N LYS A 163 1.34 -20.72 4.25
CA LYS A 163 1.00 -22.11 3.96
C LYS A 163 -0.35 -22.28 3.31
N GLY A 164 -1.25 -21.33 3.50
CA GLY A 164 -2.58 -21.29 2.93
C GLY A 164 -3.21 -19.93 3.17
N VAL A 165 -4.18 -19.56 2.34
CA VAL A 165 -4.92 -18.30 2.43
C VAL A 165 -6.40 -18.62 2.52
N TRP A 166 -7.06 -18.16 3.58
CA TRP A 166 -8.51 -18.19 3.67
C TRP A 166 -9.10 -17.11 2.78
N VAL A 167 -10.04 -17.49 1.93
CA VAL A 167 -10.74 -16.57 1.03
C VAL A 167 -12.18 -16.45 1.48
N TYR A 168 -12.56 -15.25 1.92
CA TYR A 168 -13.94 -14.88 2.20
C TYR A 168 -14.47 -14.06 1.04
N ASP A 169 -15.54 -14.52 0.41
CA ASP A 169 -16.19 -13.82 -0.70
C ASP A 169 -17.53 -13.22 -0.22
N LEU A 170 -17.59 -11.91 -0.17
CA LEU A 170 -18.79 -11.14 0.19
C LEU A 170 -19.53 -10.57 -1.04
N ARG A 171 -19.19 -11.03 -2.23
CA ARG A 171 -19.79 -10.54 -3.49
C ARG A 171 -21.07 -11.27 -3.81
#